data_083c5d4af6e613cfa02c7b3958be68ac
#
_entry.id   083c5d4af6e613cfa02c7b3958be68ac
#
_cell.length_a   1.000
_cell.length_b   1.000
_cell.length_c   1.000
_cell.angle_alpha   90.00
_cell.angle_beta   90.00
_cell.angle_gamma   90.00
#
_symmetry.space_group_name_H-M   'P 1'
#
loop_
_entity.id
_entity.type
_entity.pdbx_description
1 polymer ?
#
loop_
_entity_poly.entity_id
_entity_poly.type
_entity_poly.pdbx_seq_one_letter_code
_entity_poly.pdbx_strand_id
1 'polypeptide(L)'
;MPTLRIPVFIVVIVLAIAACSGAASPTAPAAAPSTAASAQASAGGSGSKAVEIKNTAFNPATVTVKAGDKVTWTNNDGFAHTVTLDDNSVDSGNLNAGATFDHAFAAVGTFAYRCKIHASMHGTVTVSP
;
A
#
# COMPACT_ATOMS: atom_id res chain seq x y z
N MET A 1 -31.84 40.05 -18.42
CA MET A 1 -30.59 39.53 -19.04
C MET A 1 -29.47 40.53 -18.74
N PRO A 2 -28.60 40.28 -17.81
CA PRO A 2 -27.39 41.08 -17.66
C PRO A 2 -26.20 40.33 -18.25
N THR A 3 -25.55 40.99 -19.19
CA THR A 3 -24.31 40.56 -19.86
C THR A 3 -23.11 40.74 -18.95
N LEU A 4 -22.47 39.63 -18.60
CA LEU A 4 -21.24 39.62 -17.81
C LEU A 4 -20.03 39.89 -18.74
N ARG A 5 -19.41 41.07 -18.57
CA ARG A 5 -18.19 41.47 -19.26
C ARG A 5 -16.98 41.01 -18.47
N ILE A 6 -16.16 40.15 -19.07
CA ILE A 6 -14.87 39.69 -18.53
C ILE A 6 -13.78 40.66 -18.99
N PRO A 7 -12.97 41.27 -18.12
CA PRO A 7 -11.82 42.08 -18.54
C PRO A 7 -10.63 41.18 -18.91
N VAL A 8 -10.12 41.38 -20.08
CA VAL A 8 -8.87 40.79 -20.58
C VAL A 8 -7.71 41.57 -19.95
N PHE A 9 -6.95 40.95 -19.05
CA PHE A 9 -5.70 41.48 -18.60
C PHE A 9 -4.55 40.98 -19.52
N ILE A 10 -4.04 41.92 -20.31
CA ILE A 10 -2.82 41.70 -21.11
C ILE A 10 -1.62 41.87 -20.15
N VAL A 11 -0.93 40.77 -19.85
CA VAL A 11 0.36 40.81 -19.15
C VAL A 11 1.46 40.85 -20.20
N VAL A 12 2.14 42.00 -20.27
CA VAL A 12 3.35 42.19 -21.07
C VAL A 12 4.52 41.61 -20.27
N ILE A 13 5.14 40.54 -20.78
CA ILE A 13 6.37 39.98 -20.21
C ILE A 13 7.56 40.60 -20.95
N VAL A 14 8.34 41.38 -20.22
CA VAL A 14 9.59 41.95 -20.68
C VAL A 14 10.69 40.88 -20.61
N LEU A 15 11.29 40.59 -21.75
CA LEU A 15 12.41 39.65 -21.91
C LEU A 15 13.73 40.40 -21.53
N ALA A 16 14.39 39.95 -20.46
CA ALA A 16 15.76 40.33 -20.17
C ALA A 16 16.70 39.18 -20.49
N ILE A 17 17.55 39.39 -21.50
CA ILE A 17 18.59 38.46 -21.91
C ILE A 17 19.87 38.81 -21.09
N ALA A 18 20.36 37.89 -20.29
CA ALA A 18 21.70 37.94 -19.75
C ALA A 18 22.47 36.67 -20.13
N ALA A 19 23.41 36.81 -21.05
CA ALA A 19 24.35 35.76 -21.38
C ALA A 19 25.46 35.69 -20.32
N CYS A 20 25.73 34.48 -19.83
CA CYS A 20 27.02 34.15 -19.24
C CYS A 20 27.41 32.72 -19.63
N SER A 21 28.50 32.68 -20.41
CA SER A 21 29.26 31.48 -20.74
C SER A 21 29.87 30.87 -19.49
N GLY A 22 29.77 29.55 -19.34
CA GLY A 22 30.46 28.77 -18.32
C GLY A 22 30.36 27.30 -18.65
N ALA A 23 31.33 26.77 -19.41
CA ALA A 23 31.52 25.36 -19.66
C ALA A 23 32.00 24.67 -18.38
N ALA A 24 31.25 23.67 -17.91
CA ALA A 24 31.78 22.51 -17.19
C ALA A 24 30.69 21.44 -17.15
N SER A 25 30.86 20.39 -17.92
CA SER A 25 30.19 19.12 -17.71
C SER A 25 30.73 18.47 -16.44
N PRO A 26 29.88 18.12 -15.49
CA PRO A 26 30.15 16.96 -14.64
C PRO A 26 29.28 15.79 -15.14
N THR A 27 29.99 14.76 -15.54
CA THR A 27 29.51 13.38 -15.65
C THR A 27 28.56 13.06 -14.51
N ALA A 28 27.29 12.79 -14.84
CA ALA A 28 26.33 12.28 -13.90
C ALA A 28 26.74 10.86 -13.52
N PRO A 29 26.91 10.52 -12.23
CA PRO A 29 26.97 9.14 -11.83
C PRO A 29 25.57 8.55 -11.97
N ALA A 30 25.51 7.42 -12.66
CA ALA A 30 24.33 6.58 -12.77
C ALA A 30 23.72 6.36 -11.37
N ALA A 31 22.51 6.82 -11.18
CA ALA A 31 21.72 6.48 -10.00
C ALA A 31 21.49 4.98 -10.04
N ALA A 32 22.19 4.27 -9.18
CA ALA A 32 21.84 2.90 -8.83
C ALA A 32 20.40 2.88 -8.30
N PRO A 33 19.60 1.87 -8.65
CA PRO A 33 18.30 1.69 -8.01
C PRO A 33 18.54 1.47 -6.52
N SER A 34 18.12 2.43 -5.72
CA SER A 34 18.07 2.29 -4.27
C SER A 34 17.01 1.23 -3.99
N THR A 35 17.44 -0.01 -3.87
CA THR A 35 16.67 -1.02 -3.15
C THR A 35 16.63 -0.54 -1.71
N ALA A 36 15.60 0.21 -1.37
CA ALA A 36 15.22 0.40 0.01
C ALA A 36 14.84 -0.99 0.53
N ALA A 37 15.83 -1.73 1.01
CA ALA A 37 15.60 -2.82 1.92
C ALA A 37 14.94 -2.20 3.15
N SER A 38 13.63 -2.30 3.21
CA SER A 38 12.88 -2.02 4.41
C SER A 38 13.42 -2.98 5.45
N ALA A 39 14.26 -2.45 6.34
CA ALA A 39 14.76 -3.17 7.47
C ALA A 39 13.54 -3.55 8.32
N GLN A 40 13.10 -4.77 8.15
CA GLN A 40 12.09 -5.43 8.94
C GLN A 40 12.64 -5.56 10.35
N ALA A 41 12.19 -4.70 11.24
CA ALA A 41 12.42 -4.89 12.66
C ALA A 41 11.76 -6.23 13.04
N SER A 42 12.57 -7.26 13.17
CA SER A 42 12.19 -8.51 13.82
C SER A 42 11.93 -8.22 15.29
N ALA A 43 10.71 -7.78 15.62
CA ALA A 43 10.20 -7.95 16.97
C ALA A 43 9.79 -9.42 17.06
N GLY A 44 10.47 -10.17 17.93
CA GLY A 44 10.32 -11.60 18.09
C GLY A 44 8.90 -12.02 18.46
N GLY A 45 8.19 -12.49 17.47
CA GLY A 45 7.01 -13.29 17.60
C GLY A 45 7.28 -14.61 16.90
N SER A 46 7.16 -15.73 17.59
CA SER A 46 7.65 -17.03 17.18
C SER A 46 6.75 -17.72 16.14
N GLY A 47 5.78 -17.03 15.56
CA GLY A 47 4.90 -17.60 14.54
C GLY A 47 4.50 -16.59 13.47
N SER A 48 4.55 -17.04 12.24
CA SER A 48 3.90 -16.33 11.14
C SER A 48 2.99 -17.30 10.39
N LYS A 49 1.84 -16.81 9.95
CA LYS A 49 0.92 -17.56 9.09
C LYS A 49 0.76 -16.83 7.77
N ALA A 50 0.77 -17.60 6.68
CA ALA A 50 0.53 -17.09 5.35
C ALA A 50 -0.91 -17.36 4.94
N VAL A 51 -1.50 -16.39 4.23
CA VAL A 51 -2.80 -16.48 3.56
C VAL A 51 -2.58 -16.08 2.10
N GLU A 52 -2.96 -16.93 1.18
CA GLU A 52 -2.96 -16.58 -0.23
C GLU A 52 -4.30 -15.95 -0.62
N ILE A 53 -4.24 -14.91 -1.43
CA ILE A 53 -5.40 -14.38 -2.13
C ILE A 53 -5.35 -14.96 -3.53
N LYS A 54 -6.29 -15.85 -3.86
CA LYS A 54 -6.32 -16.54 -5.13
C LYS A 54 -7.74 -16.93 -5.50
N ASN A 55 -8.06 -16.80 -6.79
CA ASN A 55 -9.40 -17.08 -7.33
C ASN A 55 -10.50 -16.28 -6.61
N THR A 56 -10.24 -15.02 -6.29
CA THR A 56 -11.16 -14.14 -5.56
C THR A 56 -11.55 -14.73 -4.18
N ALA A 57 -10.61 -15.35 -3.48
CA ALA A 57 -10.80 -15.94 -2.16
C ALA A 57 -9.54 -15.82 -1.30
N PHE A 58 -9.72 -15.77 0.02
CA PHE A 58 -8.63 -15.95 0.99
C PHE A 58 -8.41 -17.45 1.25
N ASN A 59 -7.16 -17.90 1.18
CA ASN A 59 -6.82 -19.31 1.32
C ASN A 59 -5.61 -19.51 2.25
N PRO A 60 -5.78 -20.13 3.43
CA PRO A 60 -7.06 -20.54 4.01
C PRO A 60 -7.90 -19.32 4.43
N ALA A 61 -9.23 -19.46 4.42
CA ALA A 61 -10.14 -18.40 4.86
C ALA A 61 -10.10 -18.17 6.38
N THR A 62 -9.68 -19.18 7.15
CA THR A 62 -9.53 -19.09 8.61
C THR A 62 -8.12 -19.50 9.00
N VAL A 63 -7.47 -18.67 9.81
CA VAL A 63 -6.14 -18.95 10.39
C VAL A 63 -6.18 -18.77 11.90
N THR A 64 -5.39 -19.59 12.61
CA THR A 64 -5.18 -19.45 14.05
C THR A 64 -3.72 -19.09 14.30
N VAL A 65 -3.50 -18.07 15.10
CA VAL A 65 -2.18 -17.55 15.51
C VAL A 65 -2.16 -17.33 17.02
N LYS A 66 -1.00 -17.06 17.59
CA LYS A 66 -0.84 -16.61 18.99
C LYS A 66 -0.80 -15.09 19.04
N ALA A 67 -1.07 -14.55 20.23
CA ALA A 67 -0.89 -13.13 20.48
C ALA A 67 0.56 -12.70 20.19
N GLY A 68 0.73 -11.68 19.37
CA GLY A 68 2.03 -11.20 18.88
C GLY A 68 2.49 -11.82 17.57
N ASP A 69 1.86 -12.87 17.09
CA ASP A 69 2.17 -13.46 15.78
C ASP A 69 1.71 -12.57 14.62
N LYS A 70 2.35 -12.76 13.48
CA LYS A 70 2.09 -12.04 12.25
C LYS A 70 1.35 -12.92 11.24
N VAL A 71 0.37 -12.34 10.56
CA VAL A 71 -0.25 -12.92 9.37
C VAL A 71 0.20 -12.15 8.15
N THR A 72 0.61 -12.88 7.10
CA THR A 72 1.04 -12.34 5.81
C THR A 72 0.03 -12.75 4.74
N TRP A 73 -0.57 -11.80 4.06
CA TRP A 73 -1.42 -12.02 2.89
C TRP A 73 -0.61 -11.75 1.63
N THR A 74 -0.72 -12.63 0.64
CA THR A 74 -0.08 -12.46 -0.68
C THR A 74 -1.14 -12.53 -1.77
N ASN A 75 -1.21 -11.50 -2.60
CA ASN A 75 -2.14 -11.49 -3.73
C ASN A 75 -1.55 -12.25 -4.93
N ASN A 76 -2.04 -13.45 -5.18
CA ASN A 76 -1.68 -14.31 -6.30
C ASN A 76 -2.67 -14.22 -7.49
N ASP A 77 -3.66 -13.32 -7.42
CA ASP A 77 -4.53 -13.00 -8.56
C ASP A 77 -3.93 -11.88 -9.42
N GLY A 78 -4.38 -11.78 -10.67
CA GLY A 78 -3.93 -10.76 -11.63
C GLY A 78 -4.56 -9.38 -11.45
N PHE A 79 -5.40 -9.17 -10.42
CA PHE A 79 -6.12 -7.93 -10.15
C PHE A 79 -6.06 -7.58 -8.66
N ALA A 80 -6.44 -6.34 -8.33
CA ALA A 80 -6.29 -5.82 -6.98
C ALA A 80 -7.33 -6.40 -5.99
N HIS A 81 -6.87 -6.62 -4.76
CA HIS A 81 -7.70 -6.97 -3.60
C HIS A 81 -7.40 -6.05 -2.42
N THR A 82 -8.14 -6.18 -1.33
CA THR A 82 -7.81 -5.55 -0.05
C THR A 82 -7.93 -6.57 1.08
N VAL A 83 -7.23 -6.30 2.19
CA VAL A 83 -7.42 -6.98 3.47
C VAL A 83 -7.85 -5.92 4.48
N THR A 84 -9.09 -5.96 4.88
CA THR A 84 -9.66 -4.94 5.78
C THR A 84 -10.41 -5.63 6.89
N LEU A 85 -10.07 -5.37 8.17
CA LEU A 85 -10.83 -5.86 9.31
C LEU A 85 -12.25 -5.28 9.26
N ASP A 86 -13.24 -6.03 9.75
CA ASP A 86 -14.63 -5.62 9.66
C ASP A 86 -14.96 -4.37 10.49
N ASP A 87 -14.16 -4.10 11.54
CA ASP A 87 -14.21 -2.87 12.32
C ASP A 87 -13.45 -1.69 11.66
N ASN A 88 -12.81 -1.93 10.51
CA ASN A 88 -11.95 -1.00 9.76
C ASN A 88 -10.72 -0.48 10.54
N SER A 89 -10.33 -1.11 11.64
CA SER A 89 -9.12 -0.74 12.40
C SER A 89 -7.82 -1.02 11.63
N VAL A 90 -7.86 -1.97 10.68
CA VAL A 90 -6.76 -2.34 9.80
C VAL A 90 -7.26 -2.39 8.35
N ASP A 91 -6.51 -1.77 7.45
CA ASP A 91 -6.79 -1.75 6.02
C ASP A 91 -5.47 -1.77 5.24
N SER A 92 -5.29 -2.76 4.40
CA SER A 92 -4.10 -2.88 3.55
C SER A 92 -4.05 -1.86 2.40
N GLY A 93 -5.17 -1.20 2.09
CA GLY A 93 -5.34 -0.55 0.80
C GLY A 93 -5.34 -1.57 -0.35
N ASN A 94 -5.14 -1.11 -1.57
CA ASN A 94 -5.11 -1.98 -2.74
C ASN A 94 -3.83 -2.80 -2.80
N LEU A 95 -3.97 -4.11 -2.71
CA LEU A 95 -2.92 -5.09 -2.99
C LEU A 95 -3.00 -5.48 -4.45
N ASN A 96 -2.11 -4.95 -5.27
CA ASN A 96 -1.98 -5.33 -6.68
C ASN A 96 -1.45 -6.77 -6.82
N ALA A 97 -1.47 -7.31 -8.04
CA ALA A 97 -0.92 -8.64 -8.32
C ALA A 97 0.51 -8.79 -7.78
N GLY A 98 0.77 -9.84 -7.03
CA GLY A 98 2.05 -10.13 -6.38
C GLY A 98 2.35 -9.32 -5.11
N ALA A 99 1.50 -8.36 -4.73
CA ALA A 99 1.71 -7.58 -3.52
C ALA A 99 1.43 -8.38 -2.25
N THR A 100 2.11 -8.03 -1.17
CA THR A 100 1.96 -8.62 0.16
C THR A 100 1.53 -7.57 1.18
N PHE A 101 0.82 -8.02 2.21
CA PHE A 101 0.45 -7.23 3.37
C PHE A 101 0.68 -8.05 4.63
N ASP A 102 1.28 -7.43 5.63
CA ASP A 102 1.57 -8.05 6.93
C ASP A 102 0.83 -7.32 8.05
N HIS A 103 0.25 -8.07 8.99
CA HIS A 103 -0.29 -7.50 10.21
C HIS A 103 0.00 -8.41 11.41
N ALA A 104 0.43 -7.80 12.53
CA ALA A 104 0.66 -8.50 13.79
C ALA A 104 -0.54 -8.32 14.72
N PHE A 105 -1.07 -9.42 15.24
CA PHE A 105 -2.22 -9.43 16.14
C PHE A 105 -1.77 -9.52 17.60
N ALA A 106 -1.79 -8.40 18.31
CA ALA A 106 -1.35 -8.35 19.71
C ALA A 106 -2.45 -8.80 20.71
N ALA A 107 -3.71 -8.65 20.37
CA ALA A 107 -4.83 -8.96 21.25
C ALA A 107 -5.41 -10.35 20.96
N VAL A 108 -5.73 -11.10 22.01
CA VAL A 108 -6.48 -12.36 21.92
C VAL A 108 -7.91 -12.08 21.47
N GLY A 109 -8.43 -12.85 20.53
CA GLY A 109 -9.79 -12.68 20.03
C GLY A 109 -10.00 -13.27 18.64
N THR A 110 -11.15 -12.96 18.07
CA THR A 110 -11.50 -13.34 16.70
C THR A 110 -11.69 -12.09 15.86
N PHE A 111 -10.94 -11.98 14.78
CA PHE A 111 -10.89 -10.84 13.89
C PHE A 111 -11.39 -11.26 12.51
N ALA A 112 -12.62 -10.88 12.20
CA ALA A 112 -13.17 -11.07 10.87
C ALA A 112 -12.62 -9.99 9.93
N TYR A 113 -12.36 -10.36 8.68
CA TYR A 113 -11.86 -9.44 7.66
C TYR A 113 -12.47 -9.74 6.29
N ARG A 114 -12.42 -8.76 5.42
CA ARG A 114 -13.01 -8.81 4.08
C ARG A 114 -12.16 -8.11 3.04
N CYS A 115 -12.45 -8.38 1.78
CA CYS A 115 -12.03 -7.54 0.67
C CYS A 115 -13.10 -6.47 0.38
N LYS A 116 -12.71 -5.20 0.30
CA LYS A 116 -13.63 -4.09 0.00
C LYS A 116 -14.03 -4.03 -1.48
N ILE A 117 -13.24 -4.65 -2.36
CA ILE A 117 -13.48 -4.68 -3.81
C ILE A 117 -14.44 -5.81 -4.18
N HIS A 118 -14.32 -6.97 -3.51
CA HIS A 118 -15.10 -8.18 -3.81
C HIS A 118 -15.89 -8.61 -2.59
N ALA A 119 -17.17 -8.27 -2.57
CA ALA A 119 -18.05 -8.43 -1.40
C ALA A 119 -18.22 -9.89 -0.90
N SER A 120 -17.90 -10.88 -1.73
CA SER A 120 -17.97 -12.30 -1.34
C SER A 120 -16.73 -12.82 -0.60
N MET A 121 -15.63 -12.02 -0.58
CA MET A 121 -14.37 -12.44 0.02
C MET A 121 -14.33 -12.09 1.51
N HIS A 122 -14.40 -13.11 2.34
CA HIS A 122 -14.31 -13.00 3.79
C HIS A 122 -13.29 -13.97 4.35
N GLY A 123 -12.68 -13.58 5.47
CA GLY A 123 -11.76 -14.43 6.22
C GLY A 123 -11.83 -14.16 7.72
N THR A 124 -11.14 -14.98 8.50
CA THR A 124 -11.11 -14.85 9.96
C THR A 124 -9.73 -15.19 10.49
N VAL A 125 -9.22 -14.36 11.38
CA VAL A 125 -8.03 -14.65 12.18
C VAL A 125 -8.46 -14.89 13.62
N THR A 126 -8.14 -16.08 14.17
CA THR A 126 -8.34 -16.39 15.59
C THR A 126 -7.01 -16.28 16.32
N VAL A 127 -6.95 -15.43 17.31
CA VAL A 127 -5.75 -15.18 18.11
C VAL A 127 -5.92 -15.83 19.48
N SER A 128 -5.06 -16.80 19.77
CA SER A 128 -4.98 -17.50 21.07
C SER A 128 -3.91 -16.86 21.96
N PRO A 129 -3.95 -17.12 23.26
CA PRO A 129 -2.88 -16.74 24.20
C PRO A 129 -1.52 -17.32 23.84
#